data_ad1ccf7ed26430218a1b1f7bb87203c6
#
_entry.id   ad1ccf7ed26430218a1b1f7bb87203c6
#
_cell.length_a   1.000
_cell.length_b   1.000
_cell.length_c   1.000
_cell.angle_alpha   90.00
_cell.angle_beta   90.00
_cell.angle_gamma   90.00
#
_symmetry.space_group_name_H-M   'P 1'
#
loop_
_entity.id
_entity.type
_entity.pdbx_description
1 polymer ?
#
loop_
_entity_poly.entity_id
_entity_poly.type
_entity_poly.pdbx_seq_one_letter_code
_entity_poly.pdbx_strand_id
1 'polypeptide(L)'
;DYKICSSEGKFKVSLPIPGRHNILNSLAPAAIARFLGLSWTEICQGLSQVNLSAMRLETVEIPPAKGWTVINDAYNANPDSMCAALEVLGTIAGGRRAIAVLGDMYELGDYASQGHRLVGQKAKSEEIAYLITVGQLAGEIAKGAQEAGFPSERIRSCQNNEEAVSYLKEILQPDDVILLKGSRGVRMEEIMEGLQTL
;
A
#
# COMPACT_ATOMS: atom_id res chain seq x y z
N ASP A 1 1.44 -11.04 -14.41
CA ASP A 1 1.55 -12.42 -14.93
C ASP A 1 2.67 -13.18 -14.24
N TYR A 2 2.43 -14.45 -13.89
CA TYR A 2 3.44 -15.37 -13.33
C TYR A 2 3.15 -16.82 -13.75
N LYS A 3 4.01 -17.76 -13.34
CA LYS A 3 3.81 -19.17 -13.61
C LYS A 3 3.82 -19.96 -12.31
N ILE A 4 2.81 -20.80 -12.09
CA ILE A 4 2.82 -21.84 -11.08
C ILE A 4 3.53 -23.05 -11.66
N CYS A 5 4.56 -23.55 -10.97
CA CYS A 5 5.27 -24.78 -11.33
C CYS A 5 4.86 -25.89 -10.36
N SER A 6 4.39 -27.01 -10.89
CA SER A 6 4.03 -28.20 -10.13
C SER A 6 4.64 -29.45 -10.76
N SER A 7 4.46 -30.63 -10.16
CA SER A 7 4.81 -31.92 -10.75
C SER A 7 4.02 -32.22 -12.04
N GLU A 8 2.88 -31.56 -12.24
CA GLU A 8 1.99 -31.76 -13.39
C GLU A 8 2.32 -30.81 -14.55
N GLY A 9 3.17 -29.79 -14.34
CA GLY A 9 3.56 -28.85 -15.40
C GLY A 9 3.74 -27.42 -14.93
N LYS A 10 3.73 -26.48 -15.90
CA LYS A 10 3.84 -25.03 -15.68
C LYS A 10 2.58 -24.34 -16.20
N PHE A 11 1.91 -23.61 -15.34
CA PHE A 11 0.61 -22.98 -15.62
C PHE A 11 0.73 -21.47 -15.51
N LYS A 12 0.36 -20.75 -16.58
CA LYS A 12 0.40 -19.29 -16.61
C LYS A 12 -0.84 -18.75 -15.87
N VAL A 13 -0.63 -17.80 -14.96
CA VAL A 13 -1.67 -17.10 -14.21
C VAL A 13 -1.54 -15.61 -14.49
N SER A 14 -2.67 -14.97 -14.78
CA SER A 14 -2.81 -13.52 -14.82
C SER A 14 -3.59 -13.08 -13.59
N LEU A 15 -2.88 -12.57 -12.58
CA LEU A 15 -3.51 -12.09 -11.36
C LEU A 15 -3.79 -10.58 -11.51
N PRO A 16 -5.04 -10.11 -11.40
CA PRO A 16 -5.39 -8.70 -11.60
C PRO A 16 -5.07 -7.80 -10.41
N ILE A 17 -4.28 -8.29 -9.46
CA ILE A 17 -3.91 -7.60 -8.22
C ILE A 17 -2.43 -7.27 -8.26
N PRO A 18 -2.04 -6.00 -8.01
CA PRO A 18 -0.63 -5.60 -7.96
C PRO A 18 0.08 -6.16 -6.72
N GLY A 19 1.40 -6.24 -6.78
CA GLY A 19 2.25 -6.61 -5.67
C GLY A 19 2.72 -8.08 -5.68
N ARG A 20 4.03 -8.26 -5.53
CA ARG A 20 4.68 -9.57 -5.52
C ARG A 20 4.17 -10.50 -4.40
N HIS A 21 3.82 -9.93 -3.25
CA HIS A 21 3.25 -10.66 -2.13
C HIS A 21 1.91 -11.34 -2.47
N ASN A 22 1.10 -10.75 -3.38
CA ASN A 22 -0.16 -11.34 -3.83
C ASN A 22 0.06 -12.57 -4.72
N ILE A 23 1.19 -12.66 -5.42
CA ILE A 23 1.59 -13.90 -6.12
C ILE A 23 1.79 -15.02 -5.11
N LEU A 24 2.51 -14.76 -4.01
CA LEU A 24 2.71 -15.76 -2.95
C LEU A 24 1.38 -16.14 -2.27
N ASN A 25 0.55 -15.16 -1.96
CA ASN A 25 -0.75 -15.37 -1.36
C ASN A 25 -1.67 -16.23 -2.24
N SER A 26 -1.56 -16.14 -3.56
CA SER A 26 -2.36 -16.93 -4.51
C SER A 26 -2.00 -18.41 -4.53
N LEU A 27 -0.81 -18.79 -4.06
CA LEU A 27 -0.37 -20.20 -4.06
C LEU A 27 -1.17 -21.05 -3.07
N ALA A 28 -1.58 -20.48 -1.92
CA ALA A 28 -2.36 -21.22 -0.92
C ALA A 28 -3.75 -21.63 -1.46
N PRO A 29 -4.59 -20.71 -1.98
CA PRO A 29 -5.87 -21.12 -2.58
C PRO A 29 -5.68 -22.01 -3.80
N ALA A 30 -4.63 -21.83 -4.61
CA ALA A 30 -4.34 -22.73 -5.72
C ALA A 30 -4.05 -24.16 -5.24
N ALA A 31 -3.26 -24.33 -4.19
CA ALA A 31 -2.96 -25.65 -3.62
C ALA A 31 -4.20 -26.31 -3.04
N ILE A 32 -5.04 -25.56 -2.31
CA ILE A 32 -6.30 -26.04 -1.73
C ILE A 32 -7.26 -26.46 -2.86
N ALA A 33 -7.44 -25.64 -3.88
CA ALA A 33 -8.32 -25.93 -5.00
C ALA A 33 -7.86 -27.19 -5.75
N ARG A 34 -6.54 -27.36 -5.94
CA ARG A 34 -5.98 -28.57 -6.55
C ARG A 34 -6.22 -29.80 -5.69
N PHE A 35 -6.07 -29.68 -4.37
CA PHE A 35 -6.38 -30.76 -3.43
C PHE A 35 -7.86 -31.18 -3.48
N LEU A 36 -8.77 -30.21 -3.68
CA LEU A 36 -10.20 -30.45 -3.86
C LEU A 36 -10.59 -30.99 -5.24
N GLY A 37 -9.62 -31.23 -6.13
CA GLY A 37 -9.82 -31.88 -7.43
C GLY A 37 -10.06 -30.94 -8.60
N LEU A 38 -9.96 -29.60 -8.42
CA LEU A 38 -10.07 -28.67 -9.55
C LEU A 38 -8.90 -28.82 -10.51
N SER A 39 -9.17 -28.70 -11.81
CA SER A 39 -8.14 -28.67 -12.86
C SER A 39 -7.30 -27.38 -12.78
N TRP A 40 -6.09 -27.41 -13.28
CA TRP A 40 -5.24 -26.22 -13.39
C TRP A 40 -5.87 -25.11 -14.23
N THR A 41 -6.68 -25.46 -15.23
CA THR A 41 -7.42 -24.49 -16.05
C THR A 41 -8.44 -23.72 -15.19
N GLU A 42 -9.23 -24.42 -14.39
CA GLU A 42 -10.21 -23.79 -13.49
C GLU A 42 -9.52 -22.95 -12.42
N ILE A 43 -8.40 -23.41 -11.85
CA ILE A 43 -7.60 -22.68 -10.87
C ILE A 43 -7.06 -21.36 -11.48
N CYS A 44 -6.44 -21.45 -12.66
CA CYS A 44 -5.91 -20.25 -13.34
C CYS A 44 -7.03 -19.26 -13.68
N GLN A 45 -8.17 -19.74 -14.15
CA GLN A 45 -9.33 -18.93 -14.44
C GLN A 45 -9.88 -18.26 -13.17
N GLY A 46 -10.03 -18.99 -12.06
CA GLY A 46 -10.47 -18.43 -10.79
C GLY A 46 -9.53 -17.35 -10.27
N LEU A 47 -8.21 -17.59 -10.34
CA LEU A 47 -7.21 -16.60 -9.92
C LEU A 47 -7.22 -15.34 -10.80
N SER A 48 -7.58 -15.45 -12.08
CA SER A 48 -7.69 -14.28 -12.97
C SER A 48 -8.95 -13.43 -12.73
N GLN A 49 -9.90 -13.93 -11.97
CA GLN A 49 -11.15 -13.25 -11.64
C GLN A 49 -11.21 -12.73 -10.18
N VAL A 50 -10.09 -12.84 -9.46
CA VAL A 50 -10.02 -12.38 -8.06
C VAL A 50 -10.20 -10.87 -7.99
N ASN A 51 -11.13 -10.43 -7.14
CA ASN A 51 -11.29 -9.04 -6.74
C ASN A 51 -10.87 -8.88 -5.28
N LEU A 52 -10.12 -7.84 -4.98
CA LEU A 52 -9.83 -7.48 -3.59
C LEU A 52 -11.08 -6.92 -2.91
N SER A 53 -11.20 -7.16 -1.61
CA SER A 53 -12.17 -6.44 -0.79
C SER A 53 -11.81 -4.95 -0.73
N ALA A 54 -12.80 -4.09 -0.46
CA ALA A 54 -12.58 -2.67 -0.28
C ALA A 54 -11.41 -2.36 0.67
N MET A 55 -10.72 -1.25 0.44
CA MET A 55 -9.58 -0.78 1.21
C MET A 55 -8.35 -1.73 1.21
N ARG A 56 -8.19 -2.59 0.19
CA ARG A 56 -7.01 -3.43 -0.01
C ARG A 56 -6.42 -3.15 -1.39
N LEU A 57 -5.42 -2.26 -1.47
CA LEU A 57 -4.81 -1.79 -2.72
C LEU A 57 -5.84 -1.34 -3.77
N GLU A 58 -6.98 -0.83 -3.30
CA GLU A 58 -8.04 -0.31 -4.14
C GLU A 58 -7.56 0.99 -4.81
N THR A 59 -7.49 0.99 -6.14
CA THR A 59 -7.04 2.17 -6.88
C THR A 59 -8.24 2.98 -7.33
N VAL A 60 -8.28 4.24 -6.91
CA VAL A 60 -9.36 5.19 -7.22
C VAL A 60 -8.77 6.43 -7.86
N GLU A 61 -9.30 6.82 -9.01
CA GLU A 61 -8.99 8.11 -9.63
C GLU A 61 -9.89 9.17 -9.03
N ILE A 62 -9.28 10.21 -8.44
CA ILE A 62 -10.01 11.32 -7.82
C ILE A 62 -9.94 12.55 -8.73
N PRO A 63 -10.95 13.34 -8.74
CA PRO A 63 -11.81 13.74 -9.84
C PRO A 63 -11.03 13.94 -11.12
N PRO A 64 -11.63 13.70 -12.29
CA PRO A 64 -10.96 13.74 -13.61
C PRO A 64 -10.18 15.02 -13.89
N ALA A 65 -10.56 16.13 -13.26
CA ALA A 65 -9.92 17.44 -13.43
C ALA A 65 -8.54 17.57 -12.76
N LYS A 66 -8.21 16.70 -11.77
CA LYS A 66 -6.95 16.76 -11.00
C LYS A 66 -6.00 15.62 -11.31
N GLY A 67 -6.48 14.51 -11.87
CA GLY A 67 -5.68 13.38 -12.33
C GLY A 67 -4.98 12.58 -11.22
N TRP A 68 -5.40 12.73 -9.95
CA TRP A 68 -4.78 12.01 -8.85
C TRP A 68 -5.19 10.54 -8.87
N THR A 69 -4.21 9.67 -8.64
CA THR A 69 -4.43 8.24 -8.42
C THR A 69 -4.26 7.94 -6.93
N VAL A 70 -5.31 7.50 -6.23
CA VAL A 70 -5.22 7.11 -4.82
C VAL A 70 -5.26 5.60 -4.70
N ILE A 71 -4.27 5.05 -4.01
CA ILE A 71 -4.19 3.64 -3.62
C ILE A 71 -4.69 3.55 -2.19
N ASN A 72 -5.94 3.11 -2.02
CA ASN A 72 -6.55 2.91 -0.71
C ASN A 72 -6.22 1.51 -0.18
N ASP A 73 -5.34 1.42 0.81
CA ASP A 73 -4.95 0.18 1.50
C ASP A 73 -5.15 0.31 3.02
N ALA A 74 -6.28 0.93 3.40
CA ALA A 74 -6.60 1.36 4.76
C ALA A 74 -7.27 0.29 5.63
N TYR A 75 -7.40 -0.97 5.16
CA TYR A 75 -8.05 -2.02 5.92
C TYR A 75 -7.28 -2.41 7.18
N ASN A 76 -5.97 -2.60 7.07
CA ASN A 76 -5.07 -2.92 8.19
C ASN A 76 -3.61 -2.66 7.80
N ALA A 77 -2.72 -2.62 8.80
CA ALA A 77 -1.30 -2.39 8.58
C ALA A 77 -0.42 -3.22 9.53
N ASN A 78 0.67 -3.73 8.98
CA ASN A 78 1.82 -4.26 9.69
C ASN A 78 3.08 -3.93 8.87
N PRO A 79 4.30 -4.06 9.42
CA PRO A 79 5.53 -3.65 8.73
C PRO A 79 5.71 -4.27 7.35
N ASP A 80 5.46 -5.57 7.19
CA ASP A 80 5.62 -6.27 5.92
C ASP A 80 4.62 -5.76 4.87
N SER A 81 3.35 -5.60 5.27
CA SER A 81 2.32 -5.08 4.37
C SER A 81 2.53 -3.61 3.99
N MET A 82 3.08 -2.79 4.90
CA MET A 82 3.47 -1.41 4.63
C MET A 82 4.59 -1.36 3.60
N CYS A 83 5.64 -2.15 3.80
CA CYS A 83 6.77 -2.24 2.85
C CYS A 83 6.30 -2.70 1.47
N ALA A 84 5.43 -3.71 1.41
CA ALA A 84 4.86 -4.20 0.16
C ALA A 84 3.98 -3.14 -0.55
N ALA A 85 3.21 -2.36 0.21
CA ALA A 85 2.39 -1.28 -0.34
C ALA A 85 3.25 -0.13 -0.91
N LEU A 86 4.40 0.18 -0.29
CA LEU A 86 5.35 1.16 -0.82
C LEU A 86 5.96 0.70 -2.15
N GLU A 87 6.28 -0.58 -2.32
CA GLU A 87 6.71 -1.15 -3.61
C GLU A 87 5.62 -1.03 -4.69
N VAL A 88 4.37 -1.28 -4.30
CA VAL A 88 3.21 -1.12 -5.20
C VAL A 88 3.04 0.35 -5.59
N LEU A 89 3.17 1.28 -4.63
CA LEU A 89 3.12 2.72 -4.89
C LEU A 89 4.17 3.12 -5.93
N GLY A 90 5.43 2.73 -5.76
CA GLY A 90 6.51 3.00 -6.73
C GLY A 90 6.20 2.42 -8.12
N THR A 91 5.67 1.19 -8.18
CA THR A 91 5.29 0.52 -9.43
C THR A 91 4.15 1.27 -10.15
N ILE A 92 3.09 1.65 -9.43
CA ILE A 92 1.93 2.36 -10.00
C ILE A 92 2.31 3.79 -10.38
N ALA A 93 3.18 4.44 -9.60
CA ALA A 93 3.65 5.78 -9.90
C ALA A 93 4.37 5.83 -11.26
N GLY A 94 5.22 4.85 -11.58
CA GLY A 94 5.82 4.74 -12.91
C GLY A 94 6.59 5.99 -13.35
N GLY A 95 7.26 6.67 -12.41
CA GLY A 95 7.97 7.93 -12.62
C GLY A 95 7.17 9.20 -12.28
N ARG A 96 5.87 9.09 -11.99
CA ARG A 96 5.05 10.17 -11.40
C ARG A 96 5.45 10.41 -9.95
N ARG A 97 5.07 11.55 -9.38
CA ARG A 97 5.32 11.82 -7.95
C ARG A 97 4.54 10.83 -7.08
N ALA A 98 5.25 10.12 -6.22
CA ALA A 98 4.71 9.16 -5.26
C ALA A 98 4.63 9.79 -3.88
N ILE A 99 3.45 9.79 -3.27
CA ILE A 99 3.19 10.34 -1.94
C ILE A 99 2.68 9.21 -1.04
N ALA A 100 3.37 8.95 0.06
CA ALA A 100 2.94 7.96 1.04
C ALA A 100 2.33 8.65 2.27
N VAL A 101 1.08 8.30 2.60
CA VAL A 101 0.39 8.71 3.82
C VAL A 101 0.21 7.47 4.68
N LEU A 102 1.00 7.37 5.74
CA LEU A 102 1.14 6.16 6.54
C LEU A 102 0.70 6.42 7.99
N GLY A 103 -0.29 5.66 8.45
CA GLY A 103 -0.80 5.71 9.81
C GLY A 103 -0.12 4.74 10.76
N ASP A 104 -0.51 4.80 12.03
CA ASP A 104 -0.05 3.86 13.07
C ASP A 104 -0.29 2.40 12.67
N MET A 105 0.64 1.53 13.07
CA MET A 105 0.49 0.08 13.08
C MET A 105 0.26 -0.40 14.50
N TYR A 106 -0.92 -0.95 14.78
CA TYR A 106 -1.29 -1.46 16.09
C TYR A 106 -0.89 -2.94 16.27
N GLU A 107 -0.99 -3.43 17.49
CA GLU A 107 -0.79 -4.85 17.86
C GLU A 107 0.64 -5.37 17.64
N LEU A 108 1.63 -4.49 17.59
CA LEU A 108 3.03 -4.86 17.39
C LEU A 108 3.79 -5.10 18.71
N GLY A 109 3.20 -4.78 19.89
CA GLY A 109 3.86 -4.90 21.18
C GLY A 109 5.22 -4.18 21.21
N ASP A 110 6.23 -4.85 21.76
CA ASP A 110 7.60 -4.31 21.89
C ASP A 110 8.28 -4.05 20.53
N TYR A 111 7.79 -4.65 19.45
CA TYR A 111 8.30 -4.45 18.10
C TYR A 111 7.81 -3.15 17.46
N ALA A 112 6.88 -2.43 18.09
CA ALA A 112 6.21 -1.27 17.48
C ALA A 112 7.20 -0.22 16.95
N SER A 113 8.13 0.26 17.77
CA SER A 113 9.10 1.29 17.35
C SER A 113 9.97 0.80 16.19
N GLN A 114 10.52 -0.41 16.31
CA GLN A 114 11.39 -0.99 15.28
C GLN A 114 10.64 -1.22 13.96
N GLY A 115 9.42 -1.77 14.02
CA GLY A 115 8.59 -2.02 12.86
C GLY A 115 8.22 -0.74 12.10
N HIS A 116 7.88 0.33 12.82
CA HIS A 116 7.61 1.64 12.21
C HIS A 116 8.86 2.23 11.56
N ARG A 117 10.03 2.19 12.22
CA ARG A 117 11.29 2.70 11.62
C ARG A 117 11.69 1.96 10.36
N LEU A 118 11.52 0.63 10.32
CA LEU A 118 11.76 -0.18 9.12
C LEU A 118 10.93 0.30 7.93
N VAL A 119 9.66 0.64 8.14
CA VAL A 119 8.79 1.21 7.09
C VAL A 119 9.33 2.56 6.60
N GLY A 120 9.82 3.41 7.51
CA GLY A 120 10.44 4.70 7.14
C GLY A 120 11.69 4.52 6.27
N GLN A 121 12.57 3.57 6.62
CA GLN A 121 13.73 3.22 5.81
C GLN A 121 13.31 2.72 4.43
N LYS A 122 12.25 1.90 4.36
CA LYS A 122 11.70 1.41 3.09
C LYS A 122 11.17 2.55 2.23
N ALA A 123 10.46 3.53 2.81
CA ALA A 123 9.97 4.70 2.07
C ALA A 123 11.11 5.47 1.40
N LYS A 124 12.28 5.58 2.06
CA LYS A 124 13.47 6.17 1.45
C LYS A 124 14.02 5.34 0.30
N SER A 125 14.08 4.01 0.44
CA SER A 125 14.61 3.12 -0.60
C SER A 125 13.73 3.06 -1.86
N GLU A 126 12.42 3.31 -1.72
CA GLU A 126 11.46 3.37 -2.82
C GLU A 126 11.37 4.77 -3.47
N GLU A 127 12.24 5.69 -3.10
CA GLU A 127 12.33 7.05 -3.67
C GLU A 127 11.01 7.83 -3.61
N ILE A 128 10.22 7.61 -2.54
CA ILE A 128 8.96 8.33 -2.32
C ILE A 128 9.22 9.84 -2.29
N ALA A 129 8.39 10.62 -2.98
CA ALA A 129 8.58 12.07 -3.10
C ALA A 129 8.22 12.81 -1.81
N TYR A 130 7.13 12.41 -1.15
CA TYR A 130 6.67 12.94 0.15
C TYR A 130 6.20 11.83 1.06
N LEU A 131 6.57 11.92 2.34
CA LEU A 131 6.15 11.01 3.40
C LEU A 131 5.32 11.78 4.43
N ILE A 132 4.07 11.40 4.59
CA ILE A 132 3.17 11.94 5.59
C ILE A 132 2.87 10.82 6.59
N THR A 133 3.08 11.08 7.87
CA THR A 133 2.77 10.11 8.93
C THR A 133 1.60 10.61 9.77
N VAL A 134 0.69 9.71 10.16
CA VAL A 134 -0.53 10.05 10.91
C VAL A 134 -0.62 9.22 12.18
N GLY A 135 -0.61 9.88 13.31
CA GLY A 135 -0.68 9.24 14.62
C GLY A 135 0.63 9.29 15.40
N GLN A 136 0.57 8.82 16.64
CA GLN A 136 1.69 8.92 17.56
C GLN A 136 2.82 7.94 17.24
N LEU A 137 2.47 6.67 16.96
CA LEU A 137 3.44 5.62 16.65
C LEU A 137 4.05 5.83 15.26
N ALA A 138 3.28 6.35 14.31
CA ALA A 138 3.73 6.67 12.97
C ALA A 138 4.85 7.72 12.93
N GLY A 139 5.04 8.50 14.01
CA GLY A 139 6.22 9.34 14.19
C GLY A 139 7.54 8.57 14.14
N GLU A 140 7.56 7.27 14.48
CA GLU A 140 8.74 6.43 14.34
C GLU A 140 9.03 6.08 12.87
N ILE A 141 8.00 6.06 11.99
CA ILE A 141 8.21 5.95 10.52
C ILE A 141 9.01 7.17 10.04
N ALA A 142 8.60 8.37 10.45
CA ALA A 142 9.29 9.62 10.10
C ALA A 142 10.76 9.59 10.56
N LYS A 143 11.02 9.15 11.79
CA LYS A 143 12.39 9.00 12.32
C LYS A 143 13.22 8.00 11.50
N GLY A 144 12.67 6.82 11.22
CA GLY A 144 13.35 5.80 10.40
C GLY A 144 13.68 6.30 8.98
N ALA A 145 12.80 7.09 8.39
CA ALA A 145 13.03 7.74 7.10
C ALA A 145 14.17 8.77 7.17
N GLN A 146 14.17 9.63 8.20
CA GLN A 146 15.21 10.62 8.44
C GLN A 146 16.58 9.96 8.66
N GLU A 147 16.64 8.91 9.49
CA GLU A 147 17.86 8.12 9.75
C GLU A 147 18.42 7.50 8.45
N ALA A 148 17.53 7.13 7.52
CA ALA A 148 17.90 6.63 6.20
C ALA A 148 18.24 7.72 5.17
N GLY A 149 18.20 9.01 5.57
CA GLY A 149 18.53 10.14 4.71
C GLY A 149 17.38 10.61 3.81
N PHE A 150 16.13 10.40 4.23
CA PHE A 150 14.99 11.04 3.58
C PHE A 150 15.01 12.55 3.86
N PRO A 151 14.78 13.43 2.87
CA PRO A 151 14.79 14.88 3.07
C PRO A 151 13.74 15.33 4.09
N SER A 152 14.17 16.00 5.17
CA SER A 152 13.28 16.35 6.28
C SER A 152 12.15 17.31 5.85
N GLU A 153 12.39 18.17 4.88
CA GLU A 153 11.41 19.09 4.30
C GLU A 153 10.30 18.38 3.49
N ARG A 154 10.49 17.10 3.20
CA ARG A 154 9.51 16.24 2.51
C ARG A 154 8.83 15.23 3.45
N ILE A 155 9.08 15.37 4.75
CA ILE A 155 8.42 14.57 5.78
C ILE A 155 7.45 15.47 6.57
N ARG A 156 6.21 15.03 6.73
CA ARG A 156 5.23 15.70 7.58
C ARG A 156 4.63 14.70 8.57
N SER A 157 4.77 14.96 9.85
CA SER A 157 4.07 14.21 10.90
C SER A 157 2.81 14.96 11.32
N CYS A 158 1.66 14.28 11.24
CA CYS A 158 0.33 14.76 11.56
C CYS A 158 -0.21 14.01 12.77
N GLN A 159 -0.97 14.70 13.61
CA GLN A 159 -1.62 14.09 14.78
C GLN A 159 -2.90 13.33 14.39
N ASN A 160 -3.57 13.77 13.32
CA ASN A 160 -4.86 13.24 12.87
C ASN A 160 -4.99 13.35 11.34
N ASN A 161 -6.10 12.78 10.81
CA ASN A 161 -6.40 12.75 9.38
C ASN A 161 -6.69 14.16 8.82
N GLU A 162 -7.27 15.06 9.60
CA GLU A 162 -7.59 16.42 9.15
C GLU A 162 -6.32 17.24 8.85
N GLU A 163 -5.30 17.11 9.68
CA GLU A 163 -3.99 17.73 9.43
C GLU A 163 -3.33 17.17 8.17
N ALA A 164 -3.45 15.85 7.95
CA ALA A 164 -2.91 15.20 6.74
C ALA A 164 -3.63 15.70 5.48
N VAL A 165 -4.95 15.80 5.49
CA VAL A 165 -5.74 16.37 4.39
C VAL A 165 -5.35 17.82 4.13
N SER A 166 -5.22 18.64 5.17
CA SER A 166 -4.83 20.04 5.05
C SER A 166 -3.46 20.18 4.39
N TYR A 167 -2.49 19.37 4.81
CA TYR A 167 -1.15 19.39 4.21
C TYR A 167 -1.14 18.87 2.77
N LEU A 168 -1.91 17.83 2.47
CA LEU A 168 -2.05 17.32 1.10
C LEU A 168 -2.58 18.40 0.16
N LYS A 169 -3.54 19.23 0.59
CA LYS A 169 -4.06 20.38 -0.19
C LYS A 169 -2.97 21.35 -0.65
N GLU A 170 -1.95 21.53 0.20
CA GLU A 170 -0.85 22.47 -0.08
C GLU A 170 0.15 21.93 -1.09
N ILE A 171 0.38 20.60 -1.08
CA ILE A 171 1.49 20.00 -1.82
C ILE A 171 1.07 19.24 -3.09
N LEU A 172 -0.20 18.83 -3.20
CA LEU A 172 -0.68 18.00 -4.31
C LEU A 172 -0.58 18.73 -5.65
N GLN A 173 -0.12 18.00 -6.66
CA GLN A 173 -0.02 18.43 -8.04
C GLN A 173 -0.78 17.46 -8.95
N PRO A 174 -1.17 17.88 -10.17
CA PRO A 174 -1.74 16.95 -11.14
C PRO A 174 -0.87 15.70 -11.33
N ASP A 175 -1.51 14.57 -11.55
CA ASP A 175 -0.90 13.25 -11.79
C ASP A 175 -0.16 12.61 -10.58
N ASP A 176 -0.28 13.18 -9.38
CA ASP A 176 0.27 12.55 -8.18
C ASP A 176 -0.36 11.18 -7.90
N VAL A 177 0.46 10.26 -7.38
CA VAL A 177 0.02 8.94 -6.91
C VAL A 177 0.16 8.89 -5.40
N ILE A 178 -0.94 8.62 -4.70
CA ILE A 178 -1.04 8.72 -3.25
C ILE A 178 -1.36 7.34 -2.68
N LEU A 179 -0.57 6.85 -1.74
CA LEU A 179 -0.89 5.66 -0.95
C LEU A 179 -1.46 6.08 0.40
N LEU A 180 -2.62 5.53 0.75
CA LEU A 180 -3.22 5.66 2.09
C LEU A 180 -3.17 4.30 2.77
N LYS A 181 -2.42 4.18 3.89
CA LYS A 181 -2.31 2.92 4.63
C LYS A 181 -2.07 3.15 6.12
N GLY A 182 -2.81 2.40 6.95
CA GLY A 182 -2.70 2.40 8.41
C GLY A 182 -3.53 1.28 9.02
N SER A 183 -3.36 1.03 10.31
CA SER A 183 -4.25 0.14 11.05
C SER A 183 -5.69 0.65 11.03
N ARG A 184 -6.66 -0.25 11.09
CA ARG A 184 -8.09 0.08 10.98
C ARG A 184 -8.55 1.21 11.93
N GLY A 185 -7.98 1.25 13.14
CA GLY A 185 -8.31 2.27 14.13
C GLY A 185 -7.85 3.69 13.80
N VAL A 186 -6.94 3.87 12.82
CA VAL A 186 -6.51 5.21 12.35
C VAL A 186 -7.54 5.83 11.41
N ARG A 187 -8.42 5.01 10.79
CA ARG A 187 -9.49 5.45 9.90
C ARG A 187 -8.97 6.26 8.71
N MET A 188 -7.93 5.73 8.04
CA MET A 188 -7.29 6.42 6.91
C MET A 188 -8.26 6.71 5.74
N GLU A 189 -9.42 6.04 5.68
CA GLU A 189 -10.50 6.33 4.74
C GLU A 189 -11.03 7.77 4.85
N GLU A 190 -10.95 8.41 6.01
CA GLU A 190 -11.33 9.82 6.19
C GLU A 190 -10.46 10.77 5.34
N ILE A 191 -9.19 10.40 5.11
CA ILE A 191 -8.31 11.16 4.21
C ILE A 191 -8.81 11.03 2.77
N MET A 192 -9.23 9.81 2.37
CA MET A 192 -9.82 9.57 1.06
C MET A 192 -11.05 10.44 0.82
N GLU A 193 -11.97 10.46 1.80
CA GLU A 193 -13.17 11.31 1.78
C GLU A 193 -12.80 12.80 1.69
N GLY A 194 -11.81 13.24 2.47
CA GLY A 194 -11.29 14.60 2.42
C GLY A 194 -10.72 14.99 1.05
N LEU A 195 -10.01 14.09 0.37
CA LEU A 195 -9.47 14.32 -0.97
C LEU A 195 -10.57 14.42 -2.05
N GLN A 196 -11.68 13.69 -1.90
CA GLN A 196 -12.81 13.75 -2.83
C GLN A 196 -13.56 15.09 -2.79
N THR A 197 -13.41 15.85 -1.71
CA THR A 197 -14.06 17.16 -1.54
C THR A 197 -13.18 18.34 -1.99
N LEU A 198 -11.94 18.09 -2.45
CA LEU A 198 -11.02 19.10 -2.96
C LEU A 198 -11.23 19.39 -4.45
#